data_257a1f2ba97d30e72f85eccee7800c95
#
_entry.id   257a1f2ba97d30e72f85eccee7800c95
#
_cell.length_a   1.000
_cell.length_b   1.000
_cell.length_c   1.000
_cell.angle_alpha   90.00
_cell.angle_beta   90.00
_cell.angle_gamma   90.00
#
_symmetry.space_group_name_H-M   'P 1'
#
loop_
_entity.id
_entity.type
_entity.pdbx_description
1 polymer ?
#
loop_
_entity_poly.entity_id
_entity_poly.type
_entity_poly.pdbx_seq_one_letter_code
_entity_poly.pdbx_strand_id
1 'polypeptide(L)'
;NSPYFISQHSFDGREIVLSTSAGTKGIIAAENAAEIITGSFVNLRAASEYIKSKNPELVSLVAMGNNGVTEADEDNLYAQELEKILKGEKISTESEIKSELRSPAGDRFFAEATQSEMPKEDFEYCLKINKFNLIFQTN
;
A
#
# COMPACT_ATOMS: atom_id res chain seq x y z
N ASN A 1 -7.85 -3.55 11.09
CA ASN A 1 -6.96 -3.62 9.90
C ASN A 1 -5.46 -3.70 10.26
N SER A 2 -5.11 -4.10 11.47
CA SER A 2 -3.69 -4.21 11.84
C SER A 2 -3.07 -5.46 11.19
N PRO A 3 -2.10 -5.33 10.28
CA PRO A 3 -1.40 -6.47 9.72
C PRO A 3 -0.62 -7.26 10.78
N TYR A 4 -0.14 -6.61 11.82
CA TYR A 4 0.50 -7.28 12.95
C TYR A 4 -0.47 -8.22 13.67
N PHE A 5 -1.65 -7.75 14.07
CA PHE A 5 -2.63 -8.62 14.73
C PHE A 5 -3.16 -9.71 13.81
N ILE A 6 -3.43 -9.39 12.54
CA ILE A 6 -3.86 -10.37 11.54
C ILE A 6 -2.81 -11.47 11.36
N SER A 7 -1.52 -11.13 11.35
CA SER A 7 -0.43 -12.10 11.16
C SER A 7 -0.32 -13.17 12.26
N GLN A 8 -0.98 -12.95 13.40
CA GLN A 8 -0.97 -13.90 14.52
C GLN A 8 -2.10 -14.94 14.45
N HIS A 9 -2.94 -14.88 13.41
CA HIS A 9 -4.06 -15.79 13.22
C HIS A 9 -3.93 -16.55 11.89
N SER A 10 -4.43 -17.79 11.86
CA SER A 10 -4.61 -18.54 10.61
C SER A 10 -6.00 -18.28 10.05
N PHE A 11 -6.04 -18.04 8.73
CA PHE A 11 -7.27 -17.83 7.97
C PHE A 11 -7.49 -18.94 6.93
N ASP A 12 -6.77 -20.07 7.05
CA ASP A 12 -6.87 -21.17 6.11
C ASP A 12 -8.33 -21.66 5.96
N GLY A 13 -8.81 -21.69 4.72
CA GLY A 13 -10.18 -22.10 4.39
C GLY A 13 -11.28 -21.13 4.86
N ARG A 14 -10.94 -19.90 5.22
CA ARG A 14 -11.91 -18.87 5.62
C ARG A 14 -12.06 -17.79 4.57
N GLU A 15 -13.26 -17.26 4.44
CA GLU A 15 -13.50 -16.02 3.73
C GLU A 15 -13.15 -14.83 4.61
N ILE A 16 -12.51 -13.83 4.00
CA ILE A 16 -12.14 -12.59 4.69
C ILE A 16 -12.84 -11.44 3.97
N VAL A 17 -13.60 -10.66 4.73
CA VAL A 17 -14.20 -9.41 4.23
C VAL A 17 -13.38 -8.25 4.74
N LEU A 18 -12.76 -7.52 3.80
CA LEU A 18 -12.01 -6.31 4.10
C LEU A 18 -12.81 -5.08 3.67
N SER A 19 -12.99 -4.14 4.58
CA SER A 19 -13.60 -2.84 4.29
C SER A 19 -12.61 -1.72 4.64
N THR A 20 -12.50 -0.74 3.75
CA THR A 20 -11.65 0.43 3.94
C THR A 20 -12.43 1.71 3.65
N SER A 21 -12.01 2.83 4.23
CA SER A 21 -12.68 4.12 4.05
C SER A 21 -12.42 4.76 2.68
N ALA A 22 -11.30 4.45 2.04
CA ALA A 22 -10.87 5.08 0.78
C ALA A 22 -10.66 4.07 -0.35
N GLY A 23 -9.88 3.01 -0.15
CA GLY A 23 -9.45 2.09 -1.20
C GLY A 23 -10.61 1.47 -1.99
N THR A 24 -11.65 0.98 -1.30
CA THR A 24 -12.84 0.41 -1.97
C THR A 24 -13.60 1.43 -2.82
N LYS A 25 -13.64 2.70 -2.42
CA LYS A 25 -14.23 3.78 -3.23
C LYS A 25 -13.43 4.05 -4.49
N GLY A 26 -12.10 4.03 -4.40
CA GLY A 26 -11.22 4.18 -5.56
C GLY A 26 -11.39 3.07 -6.58
N ILE A 27 -11.50 1.82 -6.13
CA ILE A 27 -11.77 0.68 -6.99
C ILE A 27 -13.10 0.86 -7.74
N ILE A 28 -14.16 1.23 -7.03
CA ILE A 28 -15.49 1.46 -7.64
C ILE A 28 -15.43 2.63 -8.64
N ALA A 29 -14.76 3.73 -8.30
CA ALA A 29 -14.62 4.88 -9.18
C ALA A 29 -13.83 4.59 -10.47
N ALA A 30 -12.95 3.58 -10.43
CA ALA A 30 -12.13 3.15 -11.56
C ALA A 30 -12.81 2.05 -12.43
N GLU A 31 -14.11 1.84 -12.32
CA GLU A 31 -14.86 0.77 -13.01
C GLU A 31 -14.67 0.70 -14.54
N ASN A 32 -14.26 1.82 -15.17
CA ASN A 32 -14.01 1.89 -16.61
C ASN A 32 -12.53 1.62 -16.97
N ALA A 33 -11.67 1.32 -16.00
CA ALA A 33 -10.30 0.92 -16.28
C ALA A 33 -10.27 -0.49 -16.89
N ALA A 34 -9.33 -0.72 -17.83
CA ALA A 34 -9.14 -2.03 -18.43
C ALA A 34 -8.72 -3.08 -17.40
N GLU A 35 -7.99 -2.64 -16.39
CA GLU A 35 -7.54 -3.49 -15.28
C GLU A 35 -7.24 -2.61 -14.05
N ILE A 36 -7.57 -3.12 -12.87
CA ILE A 36 -7.29 -2.46 -11.61
C ILE A 36 -6.49 -3.41 -10.73
N ILE A 37 -5.36 -2.92 -10.23
CA ILE A 37 -4.57 -3.61 -9.21
C ILE A 37 -4.40 -2.72 -8.00
N THR A 38 -4.24 -3.31 -6.83
CA THR A 38 -3.86 -2.58 -5.62
C THR A 38 -2.42 -2.86 -5.25
N GLY A 39 -1.74 -1.86 -4.72
CA GLY A 39 -0.34 -1.97 -4.35
C GLY A 39 -0.03 -1.35 -3.00
N SER A 40 1.10 -1.75 -2.46
CA SER A 40 1.69 -1.24 -1.22
C SER A 40 3.20 -1.52 -1.22
N PHE A 41 3.96 -0.94 -0.29
CA PHE A 41 5.41 -1.18 -0.22
C PHE A 41 5.77 -2.67 -0.10
N VAL A 42 4.95 -3.47 0.57
CA VAL A 42 5.22 -4.89 0.79
C VAL A 42 5.18 -5.73 -0.49
N ASN A 43 4.57 -5.23 -1.58
CA ASN A 43 4.50 -5.92 -2.88
C ASN A 43 4.93 -5.03 -4.06
N LEU A 44 5.68 -3.96 -3.81
CA LEU A 44 6.07 -2.95 -4.80
C LEU A 44 6.70 -3.54 -6.06
N ARG A 45 7.63 -4.51 -5.90
CA ARG A 45 8.26 -5.21 -7.03
C ARG A 45 7.25 -6.02 -7.82
N ALA A 46 6.44 -6.83 -7.15
CA ALA A 46 5.44 -7.68 -7.82
C ALA A 46 4.45 -6.82 -8.65
N ALA A 47 3.99 -5.70 -8.08
CA ALA A 47 3.13 -4.76 -8.80
C ALA A 47 3.83 -4.17 -10.03
N SER A 48 5.09 -3.74 -9.89
CA SER A 48 5.85 -3.16 -11.00
C SER A 48 6.13 -4.17 -12.12
N GLU A 49 6.53 -5.40 -11.77
CA GLU A 49 6.78 -6.48 -12.72
C GLU A 49 5.50 -6.87 -13.45
N TYR A 50 4.38 -6.93 -12.75
CA TYR A 50 3.09 -7.20 -13.35
C TYR A 50 2.70 -6.13 -14.37
N ILE A 51 2.76 -4.85 -14.01
CA ILE A 51 2.47 -3.72 -14.91
C ILE A 51 3.37 -3.78 -16.14
N LYS A 52 4.68 -3.98 -15.96
CA LYS A 52 5.63 -4.10 -17.08
C LYS A 52 5.30 -5.28 -17.99
N SER A 53 4.88 -6.42 -17.43
CA SER A 53 4.51 -7.61 -18.22
C SER A 53 3.29 -7.41 -19.12
N LYS A 54 2.38 -6.54 -18.72
CA LYS A 54 1.17 -6.17 -19.48
C LYS A 54 1.46 -5.13 -20.57
N ASN A 55 2.56 -4.38 -20.43
CA ASN A 55 2.96 -3.32 -21.35
C ASN A 55 1.81 -2.36 -21.74
N PRO A 56 1.10 -1.79 -20.76
CA PRO A 56 -0.05 -0.93 -21.02
C PRO A 56 0.39 0.40 -21.68
N GLU A 57 -0.48 0.99 -22.50
CA GLU A 57 -0.26 2.33 -23.05
C GLU A 57 -0.31 3.43 -22.00
N LEU A 58 -1.12 3.24 -20.97
CA LEU A 58 -1.31 4.19 -19.88
C LEU A 58 -1.39 3.48 -18.54
N VAL A 59 -0.68 4.01 -17.55
CA VAL A 59 -0.77 3.61 -16.14
C VAL A 59 -1.19 4.82 -15.33
N SER A 60 -2.32 4.72 -14.63
CA SER A 60 -2.78 5.73 -13.68
C SER A 60 -2.44 5.26 -12.26
N LEU A 61 -1.63 6.03 -11.55
CA LEU A 61 -1.33 5.80 -10.13
C LEU A 61 -2.24 6.69 -9.29
N VAL A 62 -3.11 6.08 -8.48
CA VAL A 62 -4.12 6.79 -7.72
C VAL A 62 -3.85 6.65 -6.22
N ALA A 63 -3.28 7.69 -5.63
CA ALA A 63 -3.11 7.84 -4.19
C ALA A 63 -4.46 8.22 -3.57
N MET A 64 -5.10 7.30 -2.83
CA MET A 64 -6.46 7.49 -2.34
C MET A 64 -6.55 8.41 -1.12
N GLY A 65 -5.49 8.52 -0.36
CA GLY A 65 -5.42 9.39 0.81
C GLY A 65 -6.44 9.06 1.91
N ASN A 66 -6.68 10.02 2.77
CA ASN A 66 -7.63 9.89 3.87
C ASN A 66 -9.07 10.10 3.35
N ASN A 67 -9.87 9.06 3.42
CA ASN A 67 -11.28 9.03 2.98
C ASN A 67 -11.51 9.41 1.50
N GLY A 68 -10.46 9.49 0.68
CA GLY A 68 -10.53 9.99 -0.69
C GLY A 68 -10.72 11.49 -0.79
N VAL A 69 -10.35 12.26 0.24
CA VAL A 69 -10.57 13.72 0.32
C VAL A 69 -9.25 14.48 0.54
N THR A 70 -8.39 14.01 1.43
CA THR A 70 -7.11 14.64 1.73
C THR A 70 -5.97 13.70 1.42
N GLU A 71 -4.84 14.25 1.04
CA GLU A 71 -3.63 13.47 0.77
C GLU A 71 -3.16 12.69 2.00
N ALA A 72 -2.47 11.58 1.75
CA ALA A 72 -1.75 10.80 2.73
C ALA A 72 -0.32 10.58 2.24
N ASP A 73 0.64 10.87 3.10
CA ASP A 73 2.07 10.83 2.76
C ASP A 73 2.48 9.44 2.25
N GLU A 74 1.98 8.38 2.90
CA GLU A 74 2.27 7.00 2.54
C GLU A 74 1.78 6.62 1.14
N ASP A 75 0.60 7.09 0.75
CA ASP A 75 0.03 6.80 -0.57
C ASP A 75 0.80 7.55 -1.67
N ASN A 76 1.10 8.81 -1.42
CA ASN A 76 1.86 9.64 -2.35
C ASN A 76 3.29 9.09 -2.54
N LEU A 77 3.96 8.73 -1.46
CA LEU A 77 5.31 8.19 -1.51
C LEU A 77 5.34 6.82 -2.23
N TYR A 78 4.37 5.94 -1.95
CA TYR A 78 4.25 4.68 -2.68
C TYR A 78 4.07 4.91 -4.19
N ALA A 79 3.19 5.82 -4.58
CA ALA A 79 2.95 6.14 -5.99
C ALA A 79 4.23 6.65 -6.67
N GLN A 80 4.99 7.53 -6.01
CA GLN A 80 6.27 8.05 -6.52
C GLN A 80 7.32 6.94 -6.68
N GLU A 81 7.45 6.05 -5.69
CA GLU A 81 8.42 4.94 -5.77
C GLU A 81 8.04 3.93 -6.87
N LEU A 82 6.75 3.64 -7.05
CA LEU A 82 6.28 2.80 -8.15
C LEU A 82 6.56 3.47 -9.51
N GLU A 83 6.30 4.76 -9.64
CA GLU A 83 6.60 5.52 -10.85
C GLU A 83 8.10 5.45 -11.20
N LYS A 84 9.00 5.65 -10.22
CA LYS A 84 10.44 5.50 -10.40
C LYS A 84 10.81 4.13 -10.98
N ILE A 85 10.26 3.04 -10.40
CA ILE A 85 10.53 1.68 -10.92
C ILE A 85 10.04 1.53 -12.36
N LEU A 86 8.85 2.03 -12.68
CA LEU A 86 8.30 1.94 -14.03
C LEU A 86 9.15 2.69 -15.04
N LYS A 87 9.76 3.82 -14.66
CA LYS A 87 10.70 4.60 -15.46
C LYS A 87 12.13 4.01 -15.48
N GLY A 88 12.43 2.98 -14.71
CA GLY A 88 13.77 2.39 -14.60
C GLY A 88 14.72 3.18 -13.69
N GLU A 89 14.19 4.04 -12.85
CA GLU A 89 14.94 4.85 -11.90
C GLU A 89 15.19 4.09 -10.60
N LYS A 90 16.14 4.58 -9.80
CA LYS A 90 16.45 4.00 -8.49
C LYS A 90 15.40 4.44 -7.47
N ILE A 91 14.89 3.47 -6.73
CA ILE A 91 13.98 3.72 -5.61
C ILE A 91 14.73 4.05 -4.32
N SER A 92 14.00 4.66 -3.40
CA SER A 92 14.47 4.89 -2.04
C SER A 92 14.66 3.57 -1.28
N THR A 93 15.60 3.55 -0.36
CA THR A 93 15.78 2.41 0.55
C THR A 93 14.66 2.35 1.60
N GLU A 94 14.47 1.19 2.20
CA GLU A 94 13.50 1.01 3.29
C GLU A 94 13.74 2.00 4.45
N SER A 95 15.00 2.30 4.75
CA SER A 95 15.36 3.26 5.80
C SER A 95 14.98 4.70 5.44
N GLU A 96 15.18 5.10 4.19
CA GLU A 96 14.79 6.42 3.71
C GLU A 96 13.27 6.60 3.74
N ILE A 97 12.51 5.61 3.26
CA ILE A 97 11.06 5.60 3.29
C ILE A 97 10.53 5.67 4.73
N LYS A 98 11.08 4.87 5.64
CA LYS A 98 10.70 4.91 7.06
C LYS A 98 11.00 6.26 7.69
N SER A 99 12.14 6.86 7.36
CA SER A 99 12.52 8.19 7.86
C SER A 99 11.56 9.27 7.39
N GLU A 100 11.15 9.22 6.12
CA GLU A 100 10.22 10.18 5.54
C GLU A 100 8.81 10.04 6.15
N LEU A 101 8.34 8.81 6.32
CA LEU A 101 7.02 8.52 6.89
C LEU A 101 6.96 8.59 8.43
N ARG A 102 8.08 8.88 9.12
CA ARG A 102 8.09 9.30 10.53
C ARG A 102 7.65 10.76 10.71
N SER A 103 6.84 11.26 9.81
CA SER A 103 6.09 12.51 9.92
C SER A 103 5.01 12.41 11.00
N PRO A 104 4.31 13.50 11.35
CA PRO A 104 3.22 13.46 12.34
C PRO A 104 2.18 12.34 12.06
N ALA A 105 1.95 11.99 10.80
CA ALA A 105 1.06 10.90 10.43
C ALA A 105 1.58 9.52 10.85
N GLY A 106 2.89 9.27 10.73
CA GLY A 106 3.52 8.02 11.15
C GLY A 106 3.75 7.94 12.66
N ASP A 107 3.95 9.06 13.33
CA ASP A 107 4.21 9.11 14.77
C ASP A 107 3.04 8.55 15.61
N ARG A 108 1.80 8.56 15.07
CA ARG A 108 0.64 7.92 15.72
C ARG A 108 0.84 6.44 16.03
N PHE A 109 1.66 5.73 15.27
CA PHE A 109 1.98 4.32 15.52
C PHE A 109 2.91 4.11 16.72
N PHE A 110 3.51 5.17 17.25
CA PHE A 110 4.47 5.10 18.36
C PHE A 110 3.95 5.74 19.64
N ALA A 111 2.78 6.37 19.61
CA ALA A 111 2.14 6.92 20.79
C ALA A 111 1.57 5.79 21.68
N GLU A 112 1.81 5.86 23.00
CA GLU A 112 1.36 4.84 23.94
C GLU A 112 -0.17 4.64 23.89
N ALA A 113 -0.92 5.73 23.74
CA ALA A 113 -2.38 5.71 23.71
C ALA A 113 -2.98 4.99 22.49
N THR A 114 -2.22 4.79 21.42
CA THR A 114 -2.69 4.20 20.16
C THR A 114 -2.27 2.74 19.96
N GLN A 115 -1.42 2.19 20.86
CA GLN A 115 -0.83 0.86 20.65
C GLN A 115 -1.84 -0.29 20.58
N SER A 116 -3.03 -0.14 21.20
CA SER A 116 -4.08 -1.15 21.12
C SER A 116 -4.78 -1.21 19.75
N GLU A 117 -4.74 -0.13 18.97
CA GLU A 117 -5.39 -0.01 17.67
C GLU A 117 -4.41 0.09 16.52
N MET A 118 -3.29 0.77 16.75
CA MET A 118 -2.23 1.03 15.78
C MET A 118 -0.87 0.72 16.41
N PRO A 119 -0.50 -0.56 16.56
CA PRO A 119 0.77 -0.93 17.18
C PRO A 119 1.95 -0.50 16.27
N LYS A 120 3.07 -0.18 16.88
CA LYS A 120 4.30 0.19 16.16
C LYS A 120 4.76 -0.88 15.15
N GLU A 121 4.42 -2.12 15.42
CA GLU A 121 4.69 -3.26 14.54
C GLU A 121 3.99 -3.11 13.17
N ASP A 122 2.84 -2.44 13.10
CA ASP A 122 2.16 -2.18 11.83
C ASP A 122 2.99 -1.24 10.95
N PHE A 123 3.58 -0.18 11.51
CA PHE A 123 4.48 0.69 10.78
C PHE A 123 5.67 -0.08 10.20
N GLU A 124 6.32 -0.90 11.04
CA GLU A 124 7.43 -1.74 10.62
C GLU A 124 7.01 -2.79 9.58
N TYR A 125 5.83 -3.37 9.73
CA TYR A 125 5.33 -4.42 8.85
C TYR A 125 4.95 -3.89 7.47
N CYS A 126 4.23 -2.78 7.42
CA CYS A 126 3.76 -2.17 6.17
C CYS A 126 4.89 -1.61 5.32
N LEU A 127 6.00 -1.21 5.93
CA LEU A 127 7.14 -0.60 5.24
C LEU A 127 8.27 -1.59 4.92
N LYS A 128 8.07 -2.89 5.07
CA LYS A 128 8.99 -3.92 4.56
C LYS A 128 8.86 -4.04 3.06
N ILE A 129 9.77 -3.38 2.34
CA ILE A 129 9.73 -3.36 0.87
C ILE A 129 9.87 -4.78 0.31
N ASN A 130 8.96 -5.13 -0.63
CA ASN A 130 9.00 -6.39 -1.37
C ASN A 130 8.95 -7.66 -0.50
N LYS A 131 8.24 -7.60 0.62
CA LYS A 131 8.04 -8.75 1.51
C LYS A 131 7.24 -9.88 0.84
N PHE A 132 6.30 -9.52 -0.02
CA PHE A 132 5.42 -10.46 -0.71
C PHE A 132 5.57 -10.36 -2.23
N ASN A 133 5.57 -11.52 -2.88
CA ASN A 133 5.56 -11.62 -4.34
C ASN A 133 4.14 -11.99 -4.84
N LEU A 134 3.20 -11.08 -4.61
CA LEU A 134 1.81 -11.24 -5.02
C LEU A 134 1.20 -9.89 -5.39
N ILE A 135 0.15 -9.92 -6.20
CA ILE A 135 -0.68 -8.77 -6.54
C ILE A 135 -2.13 -9.05 -6.15
N PHE A 136 -2.86 -7.99 -5.87
CA PHE A 136 -4.31 -8.05 -5.76
C PHE A 136 -4.91 -7.37 -6.98
N GLN A 137 -5.67 -8.13 -7.74
CA GLN A 137 -6.40 -7.67 -8.91
C GLN A 137 -7.89 -7.67 -8.59
N THR A 138 -8.60 -6.67 -9.05
CA THR A 138 -10.07 -6.64 -8.96
C THR A 138 -10.66 -7.10 -10.29
N ASN A 139 -11.75 -7.83 -10.21
CA ASN A 139 -12.54 -8.25 -11.37
C ASN A 139 -13.67 -7.25 -11.61
#